data_d51c43ff82c2f5ddd8baee1f1224fa32
#
_entry.id   d51c43ff82c2f5ddd8baee1f1224fa32
#
_cell.length_a   1.000
_cell.length_b   1.000
_cell.length_c   1.000
_cell.angle_alpha   90.00
_cell.angle_beta   90.00
_cell.angle_gamma   90.00
#
_symmetry.space_group_name_H-M   'P 1'
#
loop_
_entity.id
_entity.type
_entity.pdbx_description
1 polymer ?
#
loop_
_entity_poly.entity_id
_entity_poly.type
_entity_poly.pdbx_seq_one_letter_code
_entity_poly.pdbx_strand_id
1 'polypeptide(L)'
;MRILFNHNISGAADLIDLMRRAQPGLHVIATHERRDTPIALAADRLLPEPAETRLMSPDAYADWLLQVALAEGAELVLPYRRREELAGFRDWFSARGIRLLTASDSNTMGFLEEKPAFLSRMEAAGVPVTPFRRFEGADEYGRLRGEGELFPDHPGPLCVKPASGIYGAGFRIIRDELPAMTPLSGLSALELPDVAFQALLGALHRPEPMMLMPFLEGPERSVDFSCHEGRLLGTVTRIKAGTSQRLLHDTYGEELARFVAQTFRLTGILNLQTIEDTAGTQRLMEVNTRASGGIGMTGLTDVNLPALFLDSIAGVRSDLPARVTGEVQAGRRELFWGV
;
A
#
# COMPACT_ATOMS: atom_id res chain seq x y z
N MET A 1 -4.06 -20.89 -16.36
CA MET A 1 -2.99 -20.06 -15.73
C MET A 1 -2.86 -20.44 -14.27
N ARG A 2 -1.63 -20.62 -13.80
CA ARG A 2 -1.29 -20.95 -12.40
C ARG A 2 -0.50 -19.79 -11.78
N ILE A 3 -0.98 -19.24 -10.68
CA ILE A 3 -0.36 -18.10 -9.99
C ILE A 3 0.06 -18.52 -8.59
N LEU A 4 1.30 -18.21 -8.22
CA LEU A 4 1.84 -18.39 -6.88
C LEU A 4 1.88 -17.05 -6.14
N PHE A 5 1.31 -17.02 -4.95
CA PHE A 5 1.45 -15.93 -3.97
C PHE A 5 2.33 -16.39 -2.81
N ASN A 6 3.28 -15.57 -2.41
CA ASN A 6 4.01 -15.84 -1.18
C ASN A 6 3.47 -14.96 -0.06
N HIS A 7 3.07 -15.57 1.04
CA HIS A 7 2.54 -14.88 2.22
C HIS A 7 1.17 -14.19 1.98
N ASN A 8 0.66 -13.49 3.00
CA ASN A 8 -0.64 -12.81 3.00
C ASN A 8 -0.51 -11.30 3.20
N ILE A 9 -1.38 -10.54 2.54
CA ILE A 9 -1.64 -9.13 2.86
C ILE A 9 -3.14 -8.92 3.04
N SER A 10 -3.52 -7.80 3.66
CA SER A 10 -4.92 -7.38 3.70
C SER A 10 -5.47 -7.26 2.28
N GLY A 11 -6.64 -7.86 2.01
CA GLY A 11 -7.28 -7.87 0.69
C GLY A 11 -6.77 -8.95 -0.28
N ALA A 12 -5.84 -9.84 0.13
CA ALA A 12 -5.32 -10.89 -0.76
C ALA A 12 -6.40 -11.87 -1.24
N ALA A 13 -7.28 -12.30 -0.35
CA ALA A 13 -8.41 -13.18 -0.72
C ALA A 13 -9.37 -12.47 -1.68
N ASP A 14 -9.72 -11.23 -1.41
CA ASP A 14 -10.60 -10.44 -2.28
C ASP A 14 -9.96 -10.24 -3.68
N LEU A 15 -8.65 -10.02 -3.73
CA LEU A 15 -7.91 -9.91 -4.99
C LEU A 15 -8.01 -11.21 -5.80
N ILE A 16 -7.83 -12.36 -5.15
CA ILE A 16 -7.96 -13.68 -5.76
C ILE A 16 -9.38 -13.88 -6.31
N ASP A 17 -10.41 -13.50 -5.55
CA ASP A 17 -11.80 -13.61 -5.99
C ASP A 17 -12.08 -12.73 -7.21
N LEU A 18 -11.56 -11.52 -7.26
CA LEU A 18 -11.67 -10.64 -8.42
C LEU A 18 -10.94 -11.19 -9.66
N MET A 19 -9.77 -11.81 -9.47
CA MET A 19 -9.05 -12.51 -10.55
C MET A 19 -9.85 -13.71 -11.07
N ARG A 20 -10.45 -14.50 -10.18
CA ARG A 20 -11.26 -15.69 -10.57
C ARG A 20 -12.54 -15.30 -11.31
N ARG A 21 -13.16 -14.16 -10.98
CA ARG A 21 -14.32 -13.65 -11.74
C ARG A 21 -13.95 -13.38 -13.21
N ALA A 22 -12.72 -12.93 -13.46
CA ALA A 22 -12.23 -12.70 -14.82
C ALA A 22 -11.75 -13.98 -15.51
N GLN A 23 -11.12 -14.88 -14.75
CA GLN A 23 -10.55 -16.12 -15.24
C GLN A 23 -10.98 -17.30 -14.35
N PRO A 24 -12.17 -17.89 -14.58
CA PRO A 24 -12.71 -18.99 -13.77
C PRO A 24 -11.80 -20.22 -13.67
N GLY A 25 -10.90 -20.44 -14.65
CA GLY A 25 -9.90 -21.50 -14.66
C GLY A 25 -8.57 -21.13 -14.00
N LEU A 26 -8.52 -20.01 -13.25
CA LEU A 26 -7.33 -19.60 -12.52
C LEU A 26 -7.06 -20.55 -11.36
N HIS A 27 -5.87 -21.15 -11.34
CA HIS A 27 -5.40 -21.99 -10.23
C HIS A 27 -4.43 -21.18 -9.35
N VAL A 28 -4.80 -21.02 -8.10
CA VAL A 28 -4.07 -20.18 -7.13
C VAL A 28 -3.32 -21.08 -6.15
N ILE A 29 -2.01 -20.87 -6.07
CA ILE A 29 -1.11 -21.49 -5.11
C ILE A 29 -0.69 -20.41 -4.12
N ALA A 30 -0.61 -20.74 -2.84
CA ALA A 30 -0.08 -19.83 -1.84
C ALA A 30 0.97 -20.52 -0.97
N THR A 31 1.97 -19.75 -0.51
CA THR A 31 2.84 -20.18 0.59
C THR A 31 2.53 -19.35 1.82
N HIS A 32 2.42 -19.99 2.98
CA HIS A 32 2.22 -19.30 4.25
C HIS A 32 2.62 -20.20 5.42
N GLU A 33 3.09 -19.61 6.52
CA GLU A 33 3.45 -20.33 7.74
C GLU A 33 2.19 -20.83 8.50
N ARG A 34 1.06 -20.13 8.35
CA ARG A 34 -0.21 -20.42 9.02
C ARG A 34 -1.26 -20.83 7.99
N ARG A 35 -2.17 -21.72 8.42
CA ARG A 35 -3.26 -22.23 7.58
C ARG A 35 -4.58 -21.46 7.73
N ASP A 36 -4.68 -20.63 8.77
CA ASP A 36 -5.87 -19.87 9.14
C ASP A 36 -5.86 -18.42 8.64
N THR A 37 -5.15 -18.14 7.55
CA THR A 37 -5.09 -16.82 6.93
C THR A 37 -6.04 -16.69 5.74
N PRO A 38 -6.53 -15.48 5.41
CA PRO A 38 -7.42 -15.28 4.28
C PRO A 38 -6.88 -15.85 2.97
N ILE A 39 -5.59 -15.68 2.68
CA ILE A 39 -5.00 -16.23 1.46
C ILE A 39 -4.95 -17.77 1.48
N ALA A 40 -4.71 -18.37 2.65
CA ALA A 40 -4.70 -19.82 2.80
C ALA A 40 -6.06 -20.45 2.51
N LEU A 41 -7.13 -19.73 2.86
CA LEU A 41 -8.51 -20.16 2.60
C LEU A 41 -8.94 -19.89 1.15
N ALA A 42 -8.39 -18.87 0.51
CA ALA A 42 -8.70 -18.51 -0.87
C ALA A 42 -7.90 -19.32 -1.91
N ALA A 43 -6.74 -19.87 -1.56
CA ALA A 43 -5.91 -20.63 -2.49
C ALA A 43 -6.46 -22.04 -2.76
N ASP A 44 -6.29 -22.53 -3.99
CA ASP A 44 -6.60 -23.93 -4.35
C ASP A 44 -5.57 -24.90 -3.72
N ARG A 45 -4.35 -24.43 -3.54
CA ARG A 45 -3.27 -25.16 -2.90
C ARG A 45 -2.45 -24.27 -1.97
N LEU A 46 -2.39 -24.65 -0.69
CA LEU A 46 -1.53 -24.03 0.29
C LEU A 46 -0.31 -24.90 0.57
N LEU A 47 0.86 -24.30 0.48
CA LEU A 47 2.14 -24.92 0.84
C LEU A 47 2.68 -24.26 2.12
N PRO A 48 3.26 -25.04 3.05
CA PRO A 48 3.89 -24.48 4.23
C PRO A 48 5.12 -23.68 3.85
N GLU A 49 5.21 -22.45 4.34
CA GLU A 49 6.44 -21.67 4.28
C GLU A 49 7.29 -21.99 5.52
N PRO A 50 8.49 -22.57 5.35
CA PRO A 50 9.35 -22.90 6.48
C PRO A 50 9.75 -21.67 7.28
N ALA A 51 9.84 -21.79 8.62
CA ALA A 51 10.20 -20.66 9.48
C ALA A 51 11.59 -20.10 9.17
N GLU A 52 12.50 -20.94 8.69
CA GLU A 52 13.86 -20.60 8.27
C GLU A 52 13.90 -19.57 7.14
N THR A 53 12.85 -19.50 6.31
CA THR A 53 12.76 -18.52 5.22
C THR A 53 12.84 -17.08 5.70
N ARG A 54 12.48 -16.81 6.96
CA ARG A 54 12.61 -15.49 7.59
C ARG A 54 14.05 -15.03 7.72
N LEU A 55 15.00 -15.96 7.87
CA LEU A 55 16.42 -15.71 8.09
C LEU A 55 17.27 -15.92 6.84
N MET A 56 16.68 -16.39 5.74
CA MET A 56 17.39 -16.58 4.49
C MET A 56 17.92 -15.26 3.93
N SER A 57 19.08 -15.32 3.27
CA SER A 57 19.53 -14.22 2.42
C SER A 57 18.53 -13.97 1.27
N PRO A 58 18.55 -12.80 0.62
CA PRO A 58 17.70 -12.53 -0.54
C PRO A 58 17.81 -13.60 -1.63
N ASP A 59 19.04 -14.01 -1.95
CA ASP A 59 19.30 -15.05 -2.97
C ASP A 59 18.71 -16.41 -2.57
N ALA A 60 18.93 -16.83 -1.32
CA ALA A 60 18.41 -18.11 -0.82
C ALA A 60 16.89 -18.15 -0.79
N TYR A 61 16.26 -17.03 -0.42
CA TYR A 61 14.79 -16.91 -0.44
C TYR A 61 14.24 -16.92 -1.87
N ALA A 62 14.88 -16.19 -2.79
CA ALA A 62 14.49 -16.16 -4.19
C ALA A 62 14.63 -17.56 -4.83
N ASP A 63 15.72 -18.30 -4.52
CA ASP A 63 15.89 -19.67 -4.98
C ASP A 63 14.80 -20.60 -4.44
N TRP A 64 14.55 -20.56 -3.13
CA TRP A 64 13.48 -21.35 -2.53
C TRP A 64 12.12 -21.09 -3.19
N LEU A 65 11.75 -19.81 -3.39
CA LEU A 65 10.48 -19.44 -4.02
C LEU A 65 10.41 -19.89 -5.48
N LEU A 66 11.52 -19.80 -6.21
CA LEU A 66 11.62 -20.28 -7.59
C LEU A 66 11.44 -21.79 -7.66
N GLN A 67 12.08 -22.57 -6.77
CA GLN A 67 11.90 -24.03 -6.73
C GLN A 67 10.45 -24.41 -6.43
N VAL A 68 9.80 -23.71 -5.50
CA VAL A 68 8.37 -23.88 -5.23
C VAL A 68 7.54 -23.59 -6.50
N ALA A 69 7.81 -22.49 -7.18
CA ALA A 69 7.09 -22.09 -8.39
C ALA A 69 7.24 -23.14 -9.52
N LEU A 70 8.44 -23.65 -9.71
CA LEU A 70 8.73 -24.71 -10.70
C LEU A 70 8.02 -26.02 -10.35
N ALA A 71 8.12 -26.47 -9.10
CA ALA A 71 7.49 -27.71 -8.64
C ALA A 71 5.97 -27.70 -8.78
N GLU A 72 5.35 -26.54 -8.58
CA GLU A 72 3.91 -26.34 -8.68
C GLU A 72 3.45 -25.97 -10.11
N GLY A 73 4.36 -25.80 -11.05
CA GLY A 73 4.06 -25.37 -12.42
C GLY A 73 3.43 -23.98 -12.49
N ALA A 74 3.85 -23.06 -11.61
CA ALA A 74 3.37 -21.70 -11.64
C ALA A 74 3.92 -20.94 -12.86
N GLU A 75 3.05 -20.20 -13.54
CA GLU A 75 3.41 -19.34 -14.67
C GLU A 75 3.75 -17.92 -14.20
N LEU A 76 3.10 -17.50 -13.09
CA LEU A 76 3.24 -16.19 -12.49
C LEU A 76 3.54 -16.32 -11.01
N VAL A 77 4.37 -15.44 -10.48
CA VAL A 77 4.58 -15.23 -9.04
C VAL A 77 4.22 -13.78 -8.70
N LEU A 78 3.24 -13.59 -7.81
CA LEU A 78 2.91 -12.29 -7.22
C LEU A 78 3.42 -12.26 -5.77
N PRO A 79 4.56 -11.63 -5.51
CA PRO A 79 5.13 -11.60 -4.18
C PRO A 79 4.41 -10.58 -3.29
N TYR A 80 4.10 -10.98 -2.05
CA TYR A 80 3.63 -10.11 -0.98
C TYR A 80 4.68 -9.89 0.10
N ARG A 81 5.54 -10.88 0.30
CA ARG A 81 6.67 -10.82 1.22
C ARG A 81 7.96 -10.59 0.44
N ARG A 82 8.85 -9.74 0.97
CA ARG A 82 10.18 -9.42 0.40
C ARG A 82 10.12 -8.93 -1.06
N ARG A 83 9.08 -8.18 -1.40
CA ARG A 83 8.79 -7.73 -2.79
C ARG A 83 9.93 -6.92 -3.39
N GLU A 84 10.50 -6.01 -2.61
CA GLU A 84 11.63 -5.16 -3.02
C GLU A 84 12.86 -6.00 -3.34
N GLU A 85 13.22 -6.92 -2.45
CA GLU A 85 14.35 -7.83 -2.65
C GLU A 85 14.12 -8.73 -3.87
N LEU A 86 12.94 -9.34 -3.97
CA LEU A 86 12.57 -10.21 -5.09
C LEU A 86 12.57 -9.48 -6.44
N ALA A 87 12.35 -8.18 -6.46
CA ALA A 87 12.37 -7.41 -7.70
C ALA A 87 13.74 -7.48 -8.42
N GLY A 88 14.82 -7.71 -7.69
CA GLY A 88 16.16 -7.93 -8.26
C GLY A 88 16.33 -9.26 -9.00
N PHE A 89 15.39 -10.21 -8.84
CA PHE A 89 15.48 -11.56 -9.40
C PHE A 89 14.55 -11.82 -10.58
N ARG A 90 13.89 -10.78 -11.13
CA ARG A 90 12.93 -10.93 -12.25
C ARG A 90 13.52 -11.68 -13.45
N ASP A 91 14.71 -11.31 -13.87
CA ASP A 91 15.38 -11.93 -15.01
C ASP A 91 15.74 -13.40 -14.74
N TRP A 92 16.08 -13.72 -13.50
CA TRP A 92 16.39 -15.08 -13.10
C TRP A 92 15.17 -16.00 -13.13
N PHE A 93 14.00 -15.52 -12.68
CA PHE A 93 12.73 -16.22 -12.82
C PHE A 93 12.33 -16.35 -14.30
N SER A 94 12.45 -15.26 -15.06
CA SER A 94 12.09 -15.22 -16.48
C SER A 94 12.91 -16.20 -17.32
N ALA A 95 14.21 -16.35 -17.04
CA ALA A 95 15.08 -17.33 -17.70
C ALA A 95 14.63 -18.79 -17.48
N ARG A 96 13.72 -19.03 -16.53
CA ARG A 96 13.13 -20.34 -16.22
C ARG A 96 11.65 -20.42 -16.59
N GLY A 97 11.16 -19.49 -17.39
CA GLY A 97 9.79 -19.45 -17.90
C GLY A 97 8.74 -18.97 -16.89
N ILE A 98 9.15 -18.40 -15.76
CA ILE A 98 8.26 -17.89 -14.72
C ILE A 98 8.30 -16.36 -14.71
N ARG A 99 7.15 -15.71 -14.74
CA ARG A 99 7.06 -14.24 -14.59
C ARG A 99 6.93 -13.86 -13.11
N LEU A 100 7.94 -13.18 -12.57
CA LEU A 100 7.90 -12.59 -11.25
C LEU A 100 7.37 -11.15 -11.37
N LEU A 101 6.16 -10.92 -10.87
CA LEU A 101 5.42 -9.67 -11.03
C LEU A 101 5.63 -8.75 -9.82
N THR A 102 6.63 -7.89 -9.89
CA THR A 102 6.88 -6.82 -8.93
C THR A 102 6.51 -5.47 -9.54
N ALA A 103 6.19 -4.48 -8.71
CA ALA A 103 5.70 -3.18 -9.18
C ALA A 103 6.74 -2.43 -10.03
N SER A 104 8.03 -2.58 -9.74
CA SER A 104 9.15 -2.05 -10.52
C SER A 104 10.42 -2.84 -10.19
N ASP A 105 11.60 -2.31 -10.53
CA ASP A 105 12.89 -2.81 -10.05
C ASP A 105 13.07 -2.52 -8.54
N SER A 106 14.06 -3.17 -7.91
CA SER A 106 14.32 -3.08 -6.47
C SER A 106 14.59 -1.64 -6.00
N ASN A 107 15.42 -0.88 -6.74
CA ASN A 107 15.76 0.48 -6.36
C ASN A 107 14.54 1.40 -6.41
N THR A 108 13.74 1.29 -7.47
CA THR A 108 12.50 2.05 -7.61
C THR A 108 11.50 1.69 -6.52
N MET A 109 11.36 0.40 -6.19
CA MET A 109 10.44 -0.02 -5.12
C MET A 109 10.87 0.51 -3.76
N GLY A 110 12.17 0.41 -3.41
CA GLY A 110 12.70 0.97 -2.17
C GLY A 110 12.49 2.48 -2.07
N PHE A 111 12.72 3.20 -3.19
CA PHE A 111 12.45 4.64 -3.27
C PHE A 111 10.96 4.98 -3.03
N LEU A 112 10.04 4.22 -3.62
CA LEU A 112 8.60 4.46 -3.47
C LEU A 112 8.08 4.13 -2.05
N GLU A 113 8.72 3.22 -1.35
CA GLU A 113 8.37 2.85 0.02
C GLU A 113 8.96 3.80 1.07
N GLU A 114 9.97 4.61 0.71
CA GLU A 114 10.50 5.69 1.53
C GLU A 114 9.68 6.97 1.27
N LYS A 115 8.67 7.22 2.12
CA LYS A 115 7.67 8.28 1.92
C LYS A 115 8.26 9.68 1.75
N PRO A 116 9.24 10.15 2.57
CA PRO A 116 9.85 11.46 2.40
C PRO A 116 10.49 11.65 1.02
N ALA A 117 11.27 10.69 0.54
CA ALA A 117 11.92 10.80 -0.77
C ALA A 117 10.89 10.83 -1.91
N PHE A 118 9.90 9.93 -1.84
CA PHE A 118 8.82 9.89 -2.82
C PHE A 118 8.02 11.21 -2.84
N LEU A 119 7.59 11.72 -1.69
CA LEU A 119 6.81 12.96 -1.61
C LEU A 119 7.62 14.18 -2.07
N SER A 120 8.90 14.30 -1.67
CA SER A 120 9.78 15.37 -2.16
C SER A 120 9.95 15.32 -3.70
N ARG A 121 10.04 14.13 -4.27
CA ARG A 121 10.10 13.98 -5.74
C ARG A 121 8.81 14.40 -6.42
N MET A 122 7.67 14.08 -5.82
CA MET A 122 6.35 14.47 -6.35
C MET A 122 6.14 15.99 -6.23
N GLU A 123 6.51 16.59 -5.11
CA GLU A 123 6.46 18.03 -4.89
C GLU A 123 7.31 18.78 -5.92
N ALA A 124 8.55 18.32 -6.16
CA ALA A 124 9.43 18.88 -7.19
C ALA A 124 8.87 18.74 -8.61
N ALA A 125 7.96 17.82 -8.84
CA ALA A 125 7.22 17.67 -10.10
C ALA A 125 5.91 18.47 -10.14
N GLY A 126 5.62 19.30 -9.14
CA GLY A 126 4.44 20.15 -9.06
C GLY A 126 3.18 19.45 -8.54
N VAL A 127 3.30 18.23 -8.02
CA VAL A 127 2.16 17.52 -7.39
C VAL A 127 1.96 18.04 -5.98
N PRO A 128 0.76 18.48 -5.59
CA PRO A 128 0.46 18.82 -4.21
C PRO A 128 0.67 17.59 -3.30
N VAL A 129 1.54 17.72 -2.31
CA VAL A 129 1.80 16.67 -1.32
C VAL A 129 1.39 17.13 0.07
N THR A 130 1.14 16.20 0.99
CA THR A 130 1.00 16.56 2.40
C THR A 130 2.33 17.10 2.91
N PRO A 131 2.37 18.32 3.46
CA PRO A 131 3.60 18.90 3.99
C PRO A 131 4.19 18.04 5.10
N PHE A 132 5.51 17.99 5.18
CA PHE A 132 6.19 17.22 6.22
C PHE A 132 7.56 17.79 6.58
N ARG A 133 8.05 17.39 7.76
CA ARG A 133 9.45 17.50 8.18
C ARG A 133 9.93 16.12 8.60
N ARG A 134 11.07 15.68 8.05
CA ARG A 134 11.71 14.43 8.48
C ARG A 134 12.49 14.68 9.76
N PHE A 135 12.49 13.73 10.67
CA PHE A 135 13.30 13.75 11.88
C PHE A 135 13.67 12.33 12.31
N GLU A 136 14.72 12.22 13.15
CA GLU A 136 15.16 10.98 13.75
C GLU A 136 15.52 11.21 15.21
N GLY A 137 14.79 10.55 16.11
CA GLY A 137 15.00 10.64 17.55
C GLY A 137 14.49 11.92 18.22
N ALA A 138 14.70 11.99 19.54
CA ALA A 138 14.13 13.03 20.40
C ALA A 138 14.73 14.42 20.15
N ASP A 139 16.05 14.51 19.89
CA ASP A 139 16.74 15.79 19.74
C ASP A 139 16.28 16.54 18.48
N GLU A 140 16.17 15.82 17.35
CA GLU A 140 15.67 16.44 16.12
C GLU A 140 14.20 16.82 16.22
N TYR A 141 13.40 15.96 16.85
CA TYR A 141 12.00 16.27 17.11
C TYR A 141 11.85 17.52 17.97
N GLY A 142 12.58 17.59 19.11
CA GLY A 142 12.56 18.74 20.01
C GLY A 142 13.00 20.03 19.31
N ARG A 143 14.00 19.98 18.44
CA ARG A 143 14.44 21.11 17.63
C ARG A 143 13.34 21.60 16.69
N LEU A 144 12.72 20.70 15.92
CA LEU A 144 11.59 21.04 15.05
C LEU A 144 10.45 21.69 15.82
N ARG A 145 10.10 21.13 17.00
CA ARG A 145 9.04 21.71 17.85
C ARG A 145 9.39 23.11 18.37
N GLY A 146 10.66 23.43 18.48
CA GLY A 146 11.15 24.73 18.87
C GLY A 146 11.23 25.80 17.77
N GLU A 147 11.05 25.43 16.49
CA GLU A 147 11.14 26.36 15.35
C GLU A 147 9.91 27.25 15.16
N GLY A 148 8.89 27.14 16.02
CA GLY A 148 7.65 27.93 15.93
C GLY A 148 6.61 27.24 15.03
N GLU A 149 5.86 28.00 14.23
CA GLU A 149 4.79 27.47 13.38
C GLU A 149 5.37 26.76 12.13
N LEU A 150 5.43 25.44 12.18
CA LEU A 150 6.06 24.61 11.13
C LEU A 150 5.27 24.57 9.82
N PHE A 151 3.95 24.70 9.90
CA PHE A 151 3.03 24.56 8.77
C PHE A 151 1.97 25.68 8.80
N PRO A 152 2.35 26.94 8.51
CA PRO A 152 1.46 28.10 8.66
C PRO A 152 0.18 28.01 7.81
N ASP A 153 0.23 27.36 6.67
CA ASP A 153 -0.93 27.16 5.81
C ASP A 153 -1.88 26.05 6.28
N HIS A 154 -1.49 25.30 7.32
CA HIS A 154 -2.23 24.16 7.87
C HIS A 154 -2.27 24.24 9.39
N PRO A 155 -2.98 25.22 9.97
CA PRO A 155 -3.12 25.33 11.40
C PRO A 155 -3.91 24.14 11.96
N GLY A 156 -3.51 23.65 13.12
CA GLY A 156 -4.16 22.53 13.78
C GLY A 156 -3.19 21.55 14.43
N PRO A 157 -3.67 20.41 14.90
CA PRO A 157 -2.81 19.42 15.53
C PRO A 157 -1.78 18.87 14.52
N LEU A 158 -0.66 18.43 15.06
CA LEU A 158 0.33 17.72 14.27
C LEU A 158 0.12 16.21 14.38
N CYS A 159 0.66 15.49 13.42
CA CYS A 159 0.73 14.04 13.48
C CYS A 159 2.12 13.56 13.09
N VAL A 160 2.44 12.34 13.52
CA VAL A 160 3.69 11.68 13.18
C VAL A 160 3.42 10.31 12.58
N LYS A 161 4.28 9.88 11.68
CA LYS A 161 4.31 8.51 11.18
C LYS A 161 5.74 8.10 10.81
N PRO A 162 6.09 6.80 10.83
CA PRO A 162 7.35 6.33 10.30
C PRO A 162 7.53 6.71 8.82
N ALA A 163 8.77 7.03 8.43
CA ALA A 163 9.12 7.35 7.05
C ALA A 163 8.87 6.17 6.10
N SER A 164 9.00 4.95 6.60
CA SER A 164 8.68 3.70 5.90
C SER A 164 7.66 2.87 6.71
N GLY A 165 7.09 1.85 6.09
CA GLY A 165 6.11 0.96 6.74
C GLY A 165 4.71 1.05 6.13
N ILE A 166 3.83 0.13 6.54
CA ILE A 166 2.52 -0.12 5.95
C ILE A 166 1.41 -0.05 7.02
N TYR A 167 0.15 0.09 6.57
CA TYR A 167 -1.07 0.04 7.40
C TYR A 167 -1.18 1.13 8.48
N GLY A 168 -0.51 2.25 8.33
CA GLY A 168 -0.52 3.33 9.33
C GLY A 168 0.12 2.94 10.66
N ALA A 169 0.94 1.87 10.69
CA ALA A 169 1.68 1.49 11.88
C ALA A 169 2.54 2.65 12.37
N GLY A 170 2.47 2.94 13.67
CA GLY A 170 3.22 4.05 14.26
C GLY A 170 2.60 5.45 14.06
N PHE A 171 1.49 5.59 13.32
CA PHE A 171 0.80 6.88 13.20
C PHE A 171 0.25 7.35 14.55
N ARG A 172 0.51 8.61 14.91
CA ARG A 172 -0.05 9.25 16.11
C ARG A 172 -0.40 10.72 15.82
N ILE A 173 -1.51 11.16 16.37
CA ILE A 173 -1.91 12.57 16.43
C ILE A 173 -1.31 13.16 17.71
N ILE A 174 -0.55 14.22 17.59
CA ILE A 174 0.14 14.85 18.72
C ILE A 174 -0.76 15.94 19.31
N ARG A 175 -0.98 15.86 20.62
CA ARG A 175 -1.85 16.75 21.38
C ARG A 175 -1.01 17.56 22.36
N ASP A 176 -0.76 18.83 22.01
CA ASP A 176 0.07 19.74 22.79
C ASP A 176 -0.59 20.15 24.13
N GLU A 177 -1.91 20.24 24.11
CA GLU A 177 -2.71 20.70 25.26
C GLU A 177 -2.93 19.61 26.32
N LEU A 178 -2.57 18.36 26.05
CA LEU A 178 -2.82 17.27 26.97
C LEU A 178 -1.64 17.03 27.93
N PRO A 179 -1.91 16.89 29.24
CA PRO A 179 -0.89 16.50 30.19
C PRO A 179 -0.30 15.12 29.90
N ALA A 180 0.98 14.91 30.27
CA ALA A 180 1.65 13.62 30.12
C ALA A 180 0.91 12.43 30.76
N MET A 181 0.18 12.70 31.83
CA MET A 181 -0.59 11.72 32.61
C MET A 181 -2.07 11.71 32.25
N THR A 182 -2.44 12.07 31.03
CA THR A 182 -3.81 11.97 30.56
C THR A 182 -4.27 10.50 30.64
N PRO A 183 -5.42 10.22 31.31
CA PRO A 183 -5.93 8.87 31.39
C PRO A 183 -6.18 8.29 29.98
N LEU A 184 -5.86 7.02 29.78
CA LEU A 184 -6.05 6.35 28.46
C LEU A 184 -7.51 6.39 27.98
N SER A 185 -8.47 6.43 28.91
CA SER A 185 -9.89 6.58 28.58
C SER A 185 -10.25 7.95 28.00
N GLY A 186 -9.38 8.96 28.17
CA GLY A 186 -9.54 10.29 27.61
C GLY A 186 -8.84 10.51 26.24
N LEU A 187 -8.21 9.46 25.71
CA LEU A 187 -7.50 9.48 24.44
C LEU A 187 -8.18 8.56 23.43
N SER A 188 -8.21 8.98 22.17
CA SER A 188 -8.43 8.02 21.10
C SER A 188 -7.19 7.12 20.95
N ALA A 189 -7.36 5.95 20.32
CA ALA A 189 -6.24 5.02 20.09
C ALA A 189 -5.08 5.63 19.26
N LEU A 190 -5.32 6.72 18.56
CA LEU A 190 -4.33 7.41 17.70
C LEU A 190 -3.73 8.63 18.35
N GLU A 191 -4.31 9.17 19.44
CA GLU A 191 -3.82 10.39 20.09
C GLU A 191 -2.73 10.10 21.12
N LEU A 192 -1.79 11.03 21.21
CA LEU A 192 -0.71 10.96 22.19
C LEU A 192 -0.32 12.39 22.63
N PRO A 193 -0.20 12.67 23.96
CA PRO A 193 0.35 13.92 24.43
C PRO A 193 1.79 14.15 23.93
N ASP A 194 2.13 15.37 23.52
CA ASP A 194 3.47 15.69 22.99
C ASP A 194 4.59 15.28 23.95
N VAL A 195 4.45 15.61 25.23
CA VAL A 195 5.43 15.23 26.26
C VAL A 195 5.60 13.72 26.42
N ALA A 196 4.55 12.93 26.21
CA ALA A 196 4.63 11.46 26.24
C ALA A 196 5.34 10.95 24.99
N PHE A 197 5.10 11.54 23.84
CA PHE A 197 5.78 11.17 22.60
C PHE A 197 7.29 11.48 22.69
N GLN A 198 7.67 12.65 23.20
CA GLN A 198 9.08 12.99 23.43
C GLN A 198 9.77 12.00 24.37
N ALA A 199 9.11 11.62 25.46
CA ALA A 199 9.64 10.64 26.40
C ALA A 199 9.84 9.25 25.73
N LEU A 200 8.89 8.82 24.88
CA LEU A 200 9.02 7.59 24.11
C LEU A 200 10.22 7.65 23.16
N LEU A 201 10.38 8.74 22.41
CA LEU A 201 11.52 8.92 21.50
C LEU A 201 12.84 8.87 22.26
N GLY A 202 12.94 9.50 23.44
CA GLY A 202 14.13 9.51 24.28
C GLY A 202 14.49 8.12 24.88
N ALA A 203 13.50 7.22 24.97
CA ALA A 203 13.71 5.84 25.45
C ALA A 203 14.14 4.86 24.35
N LEU A 204 14.07 5.25 23.08
CA LEU A 204 14.44 4.37 21.97
C LEU A 204 15.96 4.24 21.85
N HIS A 205 16.48 3.01 21.92
CA HIS A 205 17.90 2.74 21.67
C HIS A 205 18.31 2.93 20.21
N ARG A 206 17.37 2.75 19.29
CA ARG A 206 17.56 2.92 17.85
C ARG A 206 16.33 3.64 17.30
N PRO A 207 16.39 4.96 17.22
CA PRO A 207 15.30 5.72 16.59
C PRO A 207 15.20 5.36 15.11
N GLU A 208 13.98 5.36 14.60
CA GLU A 208 13.70 5.21 13.18
C GLU A 208 13.38 6.58 12.57
N PRO A 209 13.65 6.77 11.26
CA PRO A 209 13.24 7.98 10.57
C PRO A 209 11.71 8.13 10.58
N MET A 210 11.25 9.32 10.96
CA MET A 210 9.85 9.67 11.07
C MET A 210 9.52 10.94 10.30
N MET A 211 8.24 11.17 10.08
CA MET A 211 7.67 12.38 9.49
C MET A 211 6.80 13.08 10.52
N LEU A 212 7.03 14.37 10.71
CA LEU A 212 6.13 15.30 11.41
C LEU A 212 5.32 16.04 10.35
N MET A 213 4.00 16.08 10.49
CA MET A 213 3.06 16.54 9.47
C MET A 213 1.91 17.32 10.13
N PRO A 214 1.22 18.23 9.42
CA PRO A 214 -0.07 18.70 9.88
C PRO A 214 -1.08 17.54 9.81
N PHE A 215 -1.96 17.45 10.81
CA PHE A 215 -3.07 16.50 10.78
C PHE A 215 -4.21 17.10 9.95
N LEU A 216 -4.42 16.58 8.75
CA LEU A 216 -5.48 17.02 7.85
C LEU A 216 -6.75 16.20 8.12
N GLU A 217 -7.89 16.87 8.25
CA GLU A 217 -9.18 16.24 8.60
C GLU A 217 -10.12 16.06 7.40
N GLY A 218 -9.69 16.46 6.21
CA GLY A 218 -10.50 16.35 5.01
C GLY A 218 -10.70 14.91 4.53
N PRO A 219 -11.54 14.70 3.51
CA PRO A 219 -11.79 13.39 2.95
C PRO A 219 -10.52 12.69 2.45
N GLU A 220 -10.23 11.51 3.01
CA GLU A 220 -9.17 10.63 2.50
C GLU A 220 -9.70 9.85 1.29
N ARG A 221 -8.93 9.91 0.20
CA ARG A 221 -9.18 9.12 -1.01
C ARG A 221 -8.12 8.04 -1.16
N SER A 222 -8.57 6.87 -1.51
CA SER A 222 -7.74 5.71 -1.82
C SER A 222 -7.98 5.35 -3.27
N VAL A 223 -7.03 5.66 -4.14
CA VAL A 223 -7.09 5.40 -5.58
C VAL A 223 -6.44 4.04 -5.84
N ASP A 224 -7.25 3.02 -6.03
CA ASP A 224 -6.79 1.72 -6.50
C ASP A 224 -6.66 1.78 -8.02
N PHE A 225 -5.56 1.29 -8.55
CA PHE A 225 -5.31 1.29 -9.99
C PHE A 225 -4.54 0.06 -10.44
N SER A 226 -4.74 -0.31 -11.68
CA SER A 226 -3.92 -1.30 -12.37
C SER A 226 -3.12 -0.64 -13.48
N CYS A 227 -1.88 -1.08 -13.65
CA CYS A 227 -0.98 -0.59 -14.69
C CYS A 227 -0.06 -1.70 -15.17
N HIS A 228 0.48 -1.54 -16.38
CA HIS A 228 1.44 -2.46 -16.98
C HIS A 228 2.49 -1.68 -17.77
N GLU A 229 3.76 -1.81 -17.38
CA GLU A 229 4.90 -1.12 -17.99
C GLU A 229 4.70 0.41 -18.08
N GLY A 230 4.16 1.00 -17.01
CA GLY A 230 3.88 2.43 -16.93
C GLY A 230 2.57 2.87 -17.58
N ARG A 231 1.85 2.00 -18.28
CA ARG A 231 0.56 2.31 -18.88
C ARG A 231 -0.57 2.05 -17.88
N LEU A 232 -1.35 3.07 -17.57
CA LEU A 232 -2.54 2.95 -16.73
C LEU A 232 -3.62 2.14 -17.47
N LEU A 233 -4.20 1.15 -16.80
CA LEU A 233 -5.25 0.28 -17.33
C LEU A 233 -6.64 0.63 -16.81
N GLY A 234 -6.74 1.10 -15.57
CA GLY A 234 -7.98 1.52 -14.95
C GLY A 234 -7.79 2.02 -13.53
N THR A 235 -8.79 2.74 -13.02
CA THR A 235 -8.80 3.29 -11.64
C THR A 235 -10.17 3.12 -10.99
N VAL A 236 -10.16 2.95 -9.68
CA VAL A 236 -11.34 3.07 -8.81
C VAL A 236 -10.94 3.90 -7.60
N THR A 237 -11.55 5.06 -7.43
CA THR A 237 -11.32 5.89 -6.23
C THR A 237 -12.35 5.56 -5.17
N ARG A 238 -11.88 5.30 -3.96
CA ARG A 238 -12.68 5.06 -2.75
C ARG A 238 -12.52 6.26 -1.82
N ILE A 239 -13.63 6.88 -1.45
CA ILE A 239 -13.68 7.99 -0.49
C ILE A 239 -14.31 7.46 0.80
N LYS A 240 -13.62 7.59 1.93
CA LYS A 240 -14.16 7.20 3.24
C LYS A 240 -15.35 8.09 3.62
N ALA A 241 -16.45 7.47 4.04
CA ALA A 241 -17.68 8.14 4.47
C ALA A 241 -18.23 7.42 5.72
N GLY A 242 -17.65 7.71 6.88
CA GLY A 242 -17.98 7.02 8.13
C GLY A 242 -17.66 5.53 8.06
N THR A 243 -18.66 4.66 8.22
CA THR A 243 -18.52 3.19 8.16
C THR A 243 -18.60 2.63 6.72
N SER A 244 -18.91 3.46 5.74
CA SER A 244 -18.99 3.11 4.34
C SER A 244 -17.91 3.83 3.52
N GLN A 245 -17.84 3.48 2.23
CA GLN A 245 -16.99 4.16 1.25
C GLN A 245 -17.79 4.41 -0.01
N ARG A 246 -17.56 5.57 -0.63
CA ARG A 246 -18.08 5.89 -1.96
C ARG A 246 -17.03 5.50 -2.99
N LEU A 247 -17.43 4.74 -3.99
CA LEU A 247 -16.59 4.29 -5.09
C LEU A 247 -17.02 5.01 -6.36
N LEU A 248 -16.07 5.68 -6.99
CA LEU A 248 -16.38 6.51 -8.17
C LEU A 248 -15.13 6.70 -9.05
N HIS A 249 -15.33 7.30 -10.21
CA HIS A 249 -14.25 7.87 -11.00
C HIS A 249 -13.85 9.24 -10.41
N ASP A 250 -12.56 9.43 -10.18
CA ASP A 250 -11.96 10.69 -9.74
C ASP A 250 -10.91 11.11 -10.78
N THR A 251 -11.15 12.19 -11.50
CA THR A 251 -10.27 12.67 -12.56
C THR A 251 -8.87 12.99 -12.06
N TYR A 252 -8.77 13.68 -10.92
CA TYR A 252 -7.45 13.99 -10.33
C TYR A 252 -6.71 12.72 -9.88
N GLY A 253 -7.42 11.79 -9.23
CA GLY A 253 -6.87 10.50 -8.84
C GLY A 253 -6.38 9.68 -10.04
N GLU A 254 -7.10 9.68 -11.15
CA GLU A 254 -6.67 9.03 -12.39
C GLU A 254 -5.42 9.69 -12.99
N GLU A 255 -5.40 11.02 -13.09
CA GLU A 255 -4.24 11.76 -13.61
C GLU A 255 -2.99 11.50 -12.76
N LEU A 256 -3.14 11.52 -11.45
CA LEU A 256 -2.06 11.23 -10.52
C LEU A 256 -1.57 9.78 -10.63
N ALA A 257 -2.49 8.81 -10.70
CA ALA A 257 -2.14 7.40 -10.91
C ALA A 257 -1.41 7.18 -12.24
N ARG A 258 -1.86 7.84 -13.31
CA ARG A 258 -1.20 7.83 -14.62
C ARG A 258 0.20 8.41 -14.55
N PHE A 259 0.35 9.58 -13.92
CA PHE A 259 1.64 10.25 -13.79
C PHE A 259 2.64 9.38 -13.01
N VAL A 260 2.21 8.83 -11.86
CA VAL A 260 3.06 7.95 -11.03
C VAL A 260 3.41 6.66 -11.78
N ALA A 261 2.42 6.02 -12.43
CA ALA A 261 2.67 4.80 -13.21
C ALA A 261 3.69 5.02 -14.33
N GLN A 262 3.56 6.10 -15.08
CA GLN A 262 4.48 6.44 -16.18
C GLN A 262 5.87 6.81 -15.67
N THR A 263 5.96 7.68 -14.65
CA THR A 263 7.23 8.18 -14.12
C THR A 263 8.11 7.04 -13.60
N PHE A 264 7.52 6.05 -12.94
CA PHE A 264 8.24 4.93 -12.32
C PHE A 264 8.10 3.61 -13.10
N ARG A 265 7.50 3.66 -14.30
CA ARG A 265 7.24 2.48 -15.16
C ARG A 265 6.61 1.31 -14.39
N LEU A 266 5.58 1.62 -13.61
CA LEU A 266 4.98 0.66 -12.70
C LEU A 266 4.20 -0.44 -13.43
N THR A 267 4.17 -1.61 -12.80
CA THR A 267 3.41 -2.79 -13.23
C THR A 267 2.70 -3.40 -12.04
N GLY A 268 1.41 -3.69 -12.14
CA GLY A 268 0.67 -4.39 -11.09
C GLY A 268 -0.67 -3.76 -10.77
N ILE A 269 -1.20 -4.18 -9.62
CA ILE A 269 -2.41 -3.64 -8.99
C ILE A 269 -1.93 -2.92 -7.75
N LEU A 270 -2.05 -1.61 -7.77
CA LEU A 270 -1.38 -0.68 -6.87
C LEU A 270 -2.39 0.26 -6.23
N ASN A 271 -1.94 1.05 -5.30
CA ASN A 271 -2.78 2.02 -4.60
C ASN A 271 -2.00 3.29 -4.30
N LEU A 272 -2.61 4.44 -4.47
CA LEU A 272 -2.14 5.70 -3.92
C LEU A 272 -3.18 6.32 -3.00
N GLN A 273 -2.76 7.16 -2.09
CA GLN A 273 -3.64 7.82 -1.15
C GLN A 273 -3.45 9.33 -1.21
N THR A 274 -4.57 10.04 -1.20
CA THR A 274 -4.61 11.50 -1.06
C THR A 274 -5.52 11.88 0.09
N ILE A 275 -5.29 13.07 0.65
CA ILE A 275 -6.17 13.69 1.64
C ILE A 275 -6.46 15.13 1.22
N GLU A 276 -7.67 15.58 1.44
CA GLU A 276 -8.06 16.95 1.14
C GLU A 276 -7.69 17.87 2.29
N ASP A 277 -7.07 19.01 1.99
CA ASP A 277 -6.80 20.03 2.97
C ASP A 277 -8.00 20.98 3.15
N THR A 278 -7.89 21.95 4.05
CA THR A 278 -8.95 22.95 4.33
C THR A 278 -9.28 23.86 3.16
N ALA A 279 -8.37 23.96 2.17
CA ALA A 279 -8.59 24.72 0.93
C ALA A 279 -9.25 23.87 -0.18
N GLY A 280 -9.54 22.60 0.09
CA GLY A 280 -10.11 21.67 -0.91
C GLY A 280 -9.07 21.06 -1.85
N THR A 281 -7.77 21.24 -1.58
CA THR A 281 -6.71 20.66 -2.40
C THR A 281 -6.46 19.22 -2.00
N GLN A 282 -6.52 18.29 -2.96
CA GLN A 282 -6.12 16.90 -2.75
C GLN A 282 -4.59 16.80 -2.70
N ARG A 283 -4.05 16.39 -1.56
CA ARG A 283 -2.63 16.25 -1.31
C ARG A 283 -2.22 14.78 -1.28
N LEU A 284 -1.21 14.42 -2.06
CA LEU A 284 -0.66 13.07 -2.09
C LEU A 284 -0.01 12.73 -0.73
N MET A 285 -0.32 11.55 -0.21
CA MET A 285 0.18 11.05 1.07
C MET A 285 1.20 9.91 0.90
N GLU A 286 0.94 9.00 0.00
CA GLU A 286 1.79 7.83 -0.27
C GLU A 286 1.36 7.07 -1.52
N VAL A 287 2.25 6.24 -2.02
CA VAL A 287 1.96 5.18 -2.98
C VAL A 287 2.28 3.82 -2.35
N ASN A 288 1.42 2.85 -2.59
CA ASN A 288 1.61 1.48 -2.15
C ASN A 288 1.89 0.60 -3.36
N THR A 289 3.04 -0.06 -3.40
CA THR A 289 3.46 -0.95 -4.49
C THR A 289 2.74 -2.30 -4.46
N ARG A 290 1.50 -2.32 -4.02
CA ARG A 290 0.62 -3.49 -3.85
C ARG A 290 -0.85 -3.09 -3.87
N ALA A 291 -1.73 -4.08 -4.01
CA ALA A 291 -3.16 -3.87 -3.83
C ALA A 291 -3.48 -3.40 -2.39
N SER A 292 -4.48 -2.54 -2.28
CA SER A 292 -4.95 -2.04 -0.98
C SER A 292 -5.74 -3.11 -0.20
N GLY A 293 -5.87 -2.91 1.11
CA GLY A 293 -6.76 -3.73 1.93
C GLY A 293 -8.25 -3.58 1.61
N GLY A 294 -8.61 -2.60 0.79
CA GLY A 294 -9.99 -2.37 0.33
C GLY A 294 -10.25 -2.78 -1.11
N ILE A 295 -9.30 -3.46 -1.76
CA ILE A 295 -9.41 -3.86 -3.17
C ILE A 295 -10.70 -4.64 -3.48
N GLY A 296 -11.20 -5.45 -2.55
CA GLY A 296 -12.45 -6.19 -2.72
C GLY A 296 -13.67 -5.31 -2.99
N MET A 297 -13.69 -4.09 -2.44
CA MET A 297 -14.79 -3.15 -2.68
C MET A 297 -14.84 -2.69 -4.14
N THR A 298 -13.70 -2.61 -4.83
CA THR A 298 -13.65 -2.20 -6.25
C THR A 298 -14.45 -3.14 -7.14
N GLY A 299 -14.58 -4.39 -6.75
CA GLY A 299 -15.39 -5.39 -7.46
C GLY A 299 -16.91 -5.20 -7.36
N LEU A 300 -17.38 -4.18 -6.66
CA LEU A 300 -18.78 -3.73 -6.66
C LEU A 300 -19.06 -2.71 -7.77
N THR A 301 -18.03 -2.22 -8.44
CA THR A 301 -18.13 -1.35 -9.60
C THR A 301 -18.09 -2.16 -10.90
N ASP A 302 -18.27 -1.50 -12.02
CA ASP A 302 -18.11 -2.05 -13.37
C ASP A 302 -16.63 -2.22 -13.80
N VAL A 303 -15.67 -1.83 -12.94
CA VAL A 303 -14.22 -1.92 -13.20
C VAL A 303 -13.57 -3.03 -12.37
N ASN A 304 -13.14 -4.10 -13.04
CA ASN A 304 -12.35 -5.16 -12.41
C ASN A 304 -10.85 -4.93 -12.68
N LEU A 305 -10.17 -4.23 -11.76
CA LEU A 305 -8.75 -3.90 -11.87
C LEU A 305 -7.84 -5.14 -12.04
N PRO A 306 -8.02 -6.24 -11.28
CA PRO A 306 -7.30 -7.49 -11.51
C PRO A 306 -7.52 -8.09 -12.90
N ALA A 307 -8.73 -8.04 -13.44
CA ALA A 307 -9.01 -8.51 -14.78
C ALA A 307 -8.22 -7.74 -15.84
N LEU A 308 -8.28 -6.40 -15.78
CA LEU A 308 -7.51 -5.53 -16.68
C LEU A 308 -6.02 -5.82 -16.65
N PHE A 309 -5.49 -6.11 -15.47
CA PHE A 309 -4.08 -6.48 -15.32
C PHE A 309 -3.78 -7.83 -15.97
N LEU A 310 -4.57 -8.87 -15.69
CA LEU A 310 -4.39 -10.21 -16.28
C LEU A 310 -4.51 -10.17 -17.81
N ASP A 311 -5.48 -9.44 -18.34
CA ASP A 311 -5.65 -9.26 -19.79
C ASP A 311 -4.43 -8.58 -20.40
N SER A 312 -3.93 -7.52 -19.76
CA SER A 312 -2.77 -6.78 -20.25
C SER A 312 -1.49 -7.64 -20.27
N ILE A 313 -1.25 -8.46 -19.23
CA ILE A 313 -0.10 -9.38 -19.23
C ILE A 313 -0.27 -10.54 -20.22
N ALA A 314 -1.50 -10.86 -20.63
CA ALA A 314 -1.81 -11.80 -21.69
C ALA A 314 -1.74 -11.18 -23.10
N GLY A 315 -1.40 -9.89 -23.21
CA GLY A 315 -1.24 -9.17 -24.48
C GLY A 315 -2.49 -8.47 -25.00
N VAL A 316 -3.59 -8.51 -24.25
CA VAL A 316 -4.81 -7.73 -24.60
C VAL A 316 -4.53 -6.24 -24.33
N ARG A 317 -4.80 -5.40 -25.32
CA ARG A 317 -4.57 -3.96 -25.22
C ARG A 317 -5.89 -3.21 -25.24
N SER A 318 -6.00 -2.18 -24.39
CA SER A 318 -7.04 -1.14 -24.44
C SER A 318 -6.35 0.21 -24.62
N ASP A 319 -6.90 1.07 -25.45
CA ASP A 319 -6.32 2.41 -25.71
C ASP A 319 -6.60 3.38 -24.57
N LEU A 320 -7.68 3.18 -23.85
CA LEU A 320 -8.10 4.04 -22.73
C LEU A 320 -8.20 3.23 -21.44
N PRO A 321 -7.90 3.86 -20.29
CA PRO A 321 -8.10 3.21 -19.00
C PRO A 321 -9.60 3.04 -18.71
N ALA A 322 -9.94 1.95 -18.05
CA ALA A 322 -11.29 1.72 -17.56
C ALA A 322 -11.62 2.68 -16.42
N ARG A 323 -12.86 3.18 -16.43
CA ARG A 323 -13.39 4.16 -15.48
C ARG A 323 -14.70 3.68 -14.91
N VAL A 324 -14.92 3.94 -13.62
CA VAL A 324 -16.20 3.65 -12.96
C VAL A 324 -17.31 4.50 -13.56
N THR A 325 -18.43 3.86 -13.91
CA THR A 325 -19.63 4.56 -14.38
C THR A 325 -20.54 4.86 -13.20
N GLY A 326 -20.74 6.13 -12.90
CA GLY A 326 -21.55 6.58 -11.76
C GLY A 326 -20.83 6.45 -10.41
N GLU A 327 -21.59 6.20 -9.34
CA GLU A 327 -21.10 6.08 -7.98
C GLU A 327 -21.72 4.87 -7.29
N VAL A 328 -20.91 4.12 -6.56
CA VAL A 328 -21.35 2.98 -5.75
C VAL A 328 -21.02 3.24 -4.28
N GLN A 329 -21.98 3.02 -3.38
CA GLN A 329 -21.72 3.02 -1.95
C GLN A 329 -21.45 1.61 -1.47
N ALA A 330 -20.28 1.41 -0.83
CA ALA A 330 -19.83 0.13 -0.34
C ALA A 330 -19.65 0.16 1.19
N GLY A 331 -19.97 -0.94 1.84
CA GLY A 331 -19.69 -1.18 3.26
C GLY A 331 -18.95 -2.49 3.44
N ARG A 332 -18.29 -2.66 4.57
CA ARG A 332 -17.68 -3.93 4.96
C ARG A 332 -18.59 -4.67 5.92
N ARG A 333 -18.78 -5.97 5.68
CA ARG A 333 -19.43 -6.89 6.61
C ARG A 333 -18.42 -7.96 7.04
N GLU A 334 -18.36 -8.21 8.33
CA GLU A 334 -17.60 -9.35 8.85
C GLU A 334 -18.37 -10.65 8.62
N LEU A 335 -17.64 -11.66 8.12
CA LEU A 335 -18.17 -13.02 7.99
C LEU A 335 -17.39 -13.91 8.96
N PHE A 336 -18.12 -14.72 9.74
CA PHE A 336 -17.54 -15.74 10.60
C PHE A 336 -17.60 -17.08 9.87
N TRP A 337 -16.51 -17.84 9.91
CA TRP A 337 -16.45 -19.20 9.37
C TRP A 337 -15.92 -20.16 10.43
N GLY A 338 -16.43 -21.39 10.43
CA GLY A 338 -15.87 -22.50 11.23
C GLY A 338 -14.74 -23.19 10.45
N VAL A 339 -13.70 -23.63 11.16
CA VAL A 339 -12.60 -24.49 10.65
C VAL A 339 -12.74 -25.88 11.21
#